data_46357daaa0631dc250d1aa6bca1771e3
#
_entry.id   46357daaa0631dc250d1aa6bca1771e3
#
_cell.length_a   1.000
_cell.length_b   1.000
_cell.length_c   1.000
_cell.angle_alpha   90.00
_cell.angle_beta   90.00
_cell.angle_gamma   90.00
#
_symmetry.space_group_name_H-M   'P 1'
#
loop_
_entity.id
_entity.type
_entity.pdbx_description
1 polymer ?
#
loop_
_entity_poly.entity_id
_entity_poly.type
_entity_poly.pdbx_seq_one_letter_code
_entity_poly.pdbx_strand_id
1 'polypeptide(L)'
;MKILVTGASGLLGRSLMTELAPLAGADLLIGTAHSRLKAPLRKLDLTDEAAVRAAFAEWSPELVVHSAAERRPDVVDGDPTSAECLNVDATRLLAELAAARGARFIYLSTDYVFDGTTPPYSIDAGTAPLNAYGRMKLAGEDVVRAAFAGRGDKDFALLRIPILYGRVETLAESPVTELAAKVLEGKPFKAEDWAARYPAHVDDVARALAVIAEQLMKGAPGAGGIYHFASGEQFTKYGMALVIAEILGADASLITPDPNPPAGAPRPKDCRLDASRLAALGFVPRIRFADGVREVLGPFRTR
;
A
#
# COMPACT_ATOMS: atom_id res chain seq x y z
N MET A 1 19.22 5.52 13.38
CA MET A 1 17.82 5.16 13.68
C MET A 1 17.54 3.76 13.16
N LYS A 2 17.06 2.85 14.01
CA LYS A 2 16.69 1.48 13.62
C LYS A 2 15.27 1.44 13.07
N ILE A 3 15.13 1.06 11.81
CA ILE A 3 13.82 0.96 11.13
C ILE A 3 13.54 -0.51 10.79
N LEU A 4 12.36 -0.99 11.18
CA LEU A 4 11.82 -2.28 10.79
C LEU A 4 10.77 -2.08 9.69
N VAL A 5 10.97 -2.70 8.53
CA VAL A 5 9.98 -2.73 7.43
C VAL A 5 9.45 -4.15 7.29
N THR A 6 8.16 -4.35 7.55
CA THR A 6 7.51 -5.63 7.25
C THR A 6 7.00 -5.66 5.82
N GLY A 7 6.97 -6.84 5.20
CA GLY A 7 6.56 -6.95 3.79
C GLY A 7 7.58 -6.37 2.81
N ALA A 8 8.85 -6.30 3.20
CA ALA A 8 9.93 -5.66 2.43
C ALA A 8 10.20 -6.30 1.06
N SER A 9 9.81 -7.57 0.85
CA SER A 9 9.87 -8.22 -0.47
C SER A 9 8.69 -7.90 -1.39
N GLY A 10 7.66 -7.22 -0.87
CA GLY A 10 6.47 -6.83 -1.62
C GLY A 10 6.72 -5.68 -2.59
N LEU A 11 5.73 -5.41 -3.44
CA LEU A 11 5.79 -4.35 -4.46
C LEU A 11 6.18 -2.98 -3.85
N LEU A 12 5.46 -2.52 -2.83
CA LEU A 12 5.80 -1.27 -2.11
C LEU A 12 7.03 -1.46 -1.21
N GLY A 13 7.18 -2.63 -0.58
CA GLY A 13 8.26 -2.90 0.36
C GLY A 13 9.66 -2.69 -0.24
N ARG A 14 9.87 -3.06 -1.50
CA ARG A 14 11.14 -2.84 -2.20
C ARG A 14 11.48 -1.36 -2.33
N SER A 15 10.49 -0.53 -2.67
CA SER A 15 10.69 0.93 -2.74
C SER A 15 10.89 1.53 -1.33
N LEU A 16 10.21 1.02 -0.30
CA LEU A 16 10.43 1.42 1.09
C LEU A 16 11.86 1.16 1.55
N MET A 17 12.43 0.00 1.21
CA MET A 17 13.82 -0.31 1.56
C MET A 17 14.80 0.69 0.93
N THR A 18 14.51 1.20 -0.27
CA THR A 18 15.33 2.21 -0.94
C THR A 18 15.15 3.59 -0.29
N GLU A 19 13.91 4.05 -0.11
CA GLU A 19 13.61 5.41 0.34
C GLU A 19 13.89 5.64 1.84
N LEU A 20 13.82 4.59 2.67
CA LEU A 20 14.10 4.68 4.10
C LEU A 20 15.59 4.47 4.44
N ALA A 21 16.40 3.95 3.52
CA ALA A 21 17.82 3.72 3.78
C ALA A 21 18.60 4.97 4.22
N PRO A 22 18.39 6.16 3.64
CA PRO A 22 19.06 7.39 4.09
C PRO A 22 18.69 7.80 5.53
N LEU A 23 17.47 7.46 5.98
CA LEU A 23 17.00 7.78 7.33
C LEU A 23 17.53 6.80 8.37
N ALA A 24 17.68 5.54 8.01
CA ALA A 24 18.11 4.49 8.93
C ALA A 24 19.63 4.47 9.16
N GLY A 25 20.40 4.69 8.10
CA GLY A 25 21.81 4.32 8.06
C GLY A 25 22.01 2.85 7.65
N ALA A 26 23.21 2.50 7.16
CA ALA A 26 23.45 1.29 6.38
C ALA A 26 23.01 -0.03 7.06
N ASP A 27 23.30 -0.20 8.36
CA ASP A 27 23.05 -1.47 9.07
C ASP A 27 21.82 -1.43 9.98
N LEU A 28 21.03 -0.34 9.92
CA LEU A 28 19.91 -0.10 10.82
C LEU A 28 18.55 -0.23 10.15
N LEU A 29 18.51 -0.49 8.83
CA LEU A 29 17.30 -0.79 8.09
C LEU A 29 17.09 -2.30 7.99
N ILE A 30 16.06 -2.79 8.67
CA ILE A 30 15.73 -4.21 8.74
C ILE A 30 14.47 -4.46 7.93
N GLY A 31 14.61 -5.10 6.78
CA GLY A 31 13.48 -5.56 5.98
C GLY A 31 13.14 -7.03 6.28
N THR A 32 11.85 -7.34 6.44
CA THR A 32 11.41 -8.73 6.63
C THR A 32 10.56 -9.25 5.49
N ALA A 33 10.67 -10.55 5.25
CA ALA A 33 9.87 -11.30 4.29
C ALA A 33 9.48 -12.67 4.85
N HIS A 34 8.32 -13.19 4.44
CA HIS A 34 7.89 -14.55 4.78
C HIS A 34 8.40 -15.56 3.74
N SER A 35 7.97 -15.43 2.47
CA SER A 35 8.22 -16.42 1.40
C SER A 35 9.24 -15.97 0.36
N ARG A 36 9.24 -14.69 -0.04
CA ARG A 36 10.15 -14.15 -1.08
C ARG A 36 11.42 -13.59 -0.43
N LEU A 37 12.20 -14.50 0.17
CA LEU A 37 13.42 -14.12 0.89
C LEU A 37 14.58 -13.94 -0.08
N LYS A 38 15.11 -12.72 -0.15
CA LYS A 38 16.36 -12.37 -0.86
C LYS A 38 17.23 -11.53 0.09
N ALA A 39 18.53 -11.79 0.14
CA ALA A 39 19.44 -10.95 0.92
C ALA A 39 19.30 -9.46 0.52
N PRO A 40 19.35 -8.52 1.44
CA PRO A 40 19.62 -8.65 2.88
C PRO A 40 18.38 -8.86 3.78
N LEU A 41 17.22 -9.26 3.22
CA LEU A 41 15.98 -9.40 4.00
C LEU A 41 16.10 -10.54 5.03
N ARG A 42 15.46 -10.36 6.17
CA ARG A 42 15.36 -11.37 7.23
C ARG A 42 14.02 -12.11 7.14
N LYS A 43 14.06 -13.43 7.36
CA LYS A 43 12.83 -14.22 7.39
C LYS A 43 12.08 -13.94 8.70
N LEU A 44 10.79 -13.62 8.58
CA LEU A 44 9.89 -13.48 9.72
C LEU A 44 8.46 -13.82 9.27
N ASP A 45 7.86 -14.80 9.94
CA ASP A 45 6.43 -15.06 9.87
C ASP A 45 5.73 -14.16 10.88
N LEU A 46 4.90 -13.24 10.41
CA LEU A 46 4.19 -12.31 11.28
C LEU A 46 3.02 -12.95 12.03
N THR A 47 2.61 -14.15 11.64
CA THR A 47 1.58 -14.93 12.34
C THR A 47 2.16 -15.80 13.47
N ASP A 48 3.49 -15.94 13.54
CA ASP A 48 4.18 -16.57 14.67
C ASP A 48 4.52 -15.52 15.74
N GLU A 49 3.66 -15.42 16.74
CA GLU A 49 3.81 -14.45 17.84
C GLU A 49 5.16 -14.59 18.56
N ALA A 50 5.62 -15.82 18.80
CA ALA A 50 6.88 -16.04 19.51
C ALA A 50 8.07 -15.55 18.71
N ALA A 51 8.09 -15.81 17.38
CA ALA A 51 9.13 -15.33 16.48
C ALA A 51 9.11 -13.80 16.39
N VAL A 52 7.93 -13.16 16.32
CA VAL A 52 7.79 -11.70 16.29
C VAL A 52 8.31 -11.06 17.58
N ARG A 53 7.95 -11.61 18.75
CA ARG A 53 8.45 -11.11 20.05
C ARG A 53 9.97 -11.24 20.17
N ALA A 54 10.54 -12.37 19.74
CA ALA A 54 12.00 -12.60 19.74
C ALA A 54 12.71 -11.60 18.81
N ALA A 55 12.20 -11.41 17.60
CA ALA A 55 12.72 -10.46 16.63
C ALA A 55 12.70 -9.01 17.15
N PHE A 56 11.60 -8.60 17.79
CA PHE A 56 11.51 -7.28 18.41
C PHE A 56 12.49 -7.10 19.59
N ALA A 57 12.72 -8.16 20.38
CA ALA A 57 13.68 -8.13 21.46
C ALA A 57 15.11 -7.96 20.94
N GLU A 58 15.46 -8.70 19.90
CA GLU A 58 16.79 -8.67 19.28
C GLU A 58 17.05 -7.35 18.54
N TRP A 59 16.10 -6.94 17.69
CA TRP A 59 16.33 -5.81 16.78
C TRP A 59 16.07 -4.45 17.42
N SER A 60 15.17 -4.39 18.39
CA SER A 60 14.83 -3.16 19.11
C SER A 60 14.59 -1.96 18.18
N PRO A 61 13.62 -2.03 17.25
CA PRO A 61 13.37 -0.95 16.30
C PRO A 61 12.88 0.32 17.00
N GLU A 62 13.27 1.49 16.47
CA GLU A 62 12.80 2.80 16.89
C GLU A 62 11.60 3.26 16.04
N LEU A 63 11.50 2.73 14.81
CA LEU A 63 10.38 2.93 13.89
C LEU A 63 10.00 1.60 13.24
N VAL A 64 8.71 1.31 13.19
CA VAL A 64 8.15 0.19 12.42
C VAL A 64 7.32 0.75 11.27
N VAL A 65 7.62 0.33 10.05
CA VAL A 65 6.78 0.59 8.87
C VAL A 65 6.12 -0.73 8.46
N HIS A 66 4.84 -0.86 8.79
CA HIS A 66 4.08 -2.09 8.59
C HIS A 66 3.34 -2.06 7.25
N SER A 67 3.91 -2.73 6.23
CA SER A 67 3.34 -2.83 4.88
C SER A 67 2.92 -4.25 4.47
N ALA A 68 3.17 -5.26 5.30
CA ALA A 68 2.74 -6.62 5.04
C ALA A 68 1.22 -6.75 5.19
N ALA A 69 0.55 -7.35 4.21
CA ALA A 69 -0.87 -7.67 4.25
C ALA A 69 -1.24 -8.63 3.10
N GLU A 70 -2.29 -9.44 3.27
CA GLU A 70 -3.03 -9.97 2.12
C GLU A 70 -3.95 -8.85 1.60
N ARG A 71 -3.68 -8.42 0.37
CA ARG A 71 -4.28 -7.21 -0.23
C ARG A 71 -5.35 -7.51 -1.28
N ARG A 72 -5.54 -8.77 -1.65
CA ARG A 72 -6.47 -9.20 -2.70
C ARG A 72 -7.84 -9.48 -2.09
N PRO A 73 -8.89 -8.65 -2.35
CA PRO A 73 -10.20 -8.84 -1.73
C PRO A 73 -10.79 -10.23 -1.94
N ASP A 74 -10.66 -10.78 -3.15
CA ASP A 74 -11.20 -12.10 -3.48
C ASP A 74 -10.46 -13.25 -2.74
N VAL A 75 -9.18 -13.08 -2.42
CA VAL A 75 -8.41 -14.04 -1.59
C VAL A 75 -8.81 -13.93 -0.12
N VAL A 76 -8.98 -12.69 0.37
CA VAL A 76 -9.46 -12.43 1.74
C VAL A 76 -10.86 -13.02 1.95
N ASP A 77 -11.76 -12.85 0.99
CA ASP A 77 -13.12 -13.45 1.05
C ASP A 77 -13.07 -14.98 0.98
N GLY A 78 -12.07 -15.57 0.29
CA GLY A 78 -11.89 -17.03 0.19
C GLY A 78 -11.33 -17.70 1.46
N ASP A 79 -10.46 -17.00 2.20
CA ASP A 79 -9.89 -17.45 3.49
C ASP A 79 -9.80 -16.28 4.48
N PRO A 80 -10.94 -15.90 5.09
CA PRO A 80 -10.98 -14.76 6.02
C PRO A 80 -10.13 -15.00 7.28
N THR A 81 -10.04 -16.23 7.75
CA THR A 81 -9.32 -16.55 8.98
C THR A 81 -7.82 -16.31 8.86
N SER A 82 -7.20 -16.87 7.84
CA SER A 82 -5.77 -16.63 7.58
C SER A 82 -5.49 -15.16 7.28
N ALA A 83 -6.38 -14.48 6.56
CA ALA A 83 -6.26 -13.07 6.27
C ALA A 83 -6.38 -12.20 7.54
N GLU A 84 -7.26 -12.53 8.49
CA GLU A 84 -7.42 -11.82 9.75
C GLU A 84 -6.18 -11.97 10.64
N CYS A 85 -5.62 -13.17 10.75
CA CYS A 85 -4.38 -13.42 11.48
C CYS A 85 -3.23 -12.52 10.97
N LEU A 86 -3.10 -12.35 9.63
CA LEU A 86 -2.06 -11.51 9.06
C LEU A 86 -2.41 -10.01 9.11
N ASN A 87 -3.64 -9.64 8.72
CA ASN A 87 -4.00 -8.24 8.51
C ASN A 87 -4.40 -7.51 9.80
N VAL A 88 -4.87 -8.24 10.83
CA VAL A 88 -5.36 -7.66 12.09
C VAL A 88 -4.50 -8.09 13.28
N ASP A 89 -4.35 -9.39 13.52
CA ASP A 89 -3.68 -9.86 14.75
C ASP A 89 -2.17 -9.58 14.71
N ALA A 90 -1.51 -9.82 13.59
CA ALA A 90 -0.11 -9.44 13.43
C ALA A 90 0.10 -7.92 13.52
N THR A 91 -0.84 -7.11 12.97
CA THR A 91 -0.81 -5.65 13.11
C THR A 91 -0.92 -5.23 14.57
N ARG A 92 -1.86 -5.84 15.32
CA ARG A 92 -2.06 -5.59 16.77
C ARG A 92 -0.78 -5.89 17.55
N LEU A 93 -0.21 -7.07 17.36
CA LEU A 93 1.00 -7.50 18.04
C LEU A 93 2.18 -6.54 17.79
N LEU A 94 2.42 -6.17 16.53
CA LEU A 94 3.49 -5.25 16.16
C LEU A 94 3.28 -3.85 16.75
N ALA A 95 2.04 -3.33 16.72
CA ALA A 95 1.71 -2.01 17.28
C ALA A 95 1.86 -1.99 18.82
N GLU A 96 1.40 -3.03 19.53
CA GLU A 96 1.57 -3.16 20.97
C GLU A 96 3.03 -3.25 21.38
N LEU A 97 3.84 -4.04 20.67
CA LEU A 97 5.28 -4.15 20.92
C LEU A 97 6.01 -2.82 20.66
N ALA A 98 5.64 -2.11 19.60
CA ALA A 98 6.19 -0.80 19.30
C ALA A 98 5.81 0.22 20.39
N ALA A 99 4.53 0.30 20.77
CA ALA A 99 4.04 1.20 21.81
C ALA A 99 4.71 0.92 23.16
N ALA A 100 4.82 -0.34 23.58
CA ALA A 100 5.42 -0.75 24.84
C ALA A 100 6.92 -0.38 24.93
N ARG A 101 7.61 -0.29 23.79
CA ARG A 101 9.05 0.05 23.73
C ARG A 101 9.34 1.51 23.40
N GLY A 102 8.32 2.32 23.21
CA GLY A 102 8.50 3.72 22.83
C GLY A 102 8.86 3.94 21.36
N ALA A 103 8.76 2.90 20.52
CA ALA A 103 8.96 3.01 19.10
C ALA A 103 7.77 3.72 18.43
N ARG A 104 8.02 4.35 17.26
CA ARG A 104 6.98 4.89 16.39
C ARG A 104 6.45 3.81 15.44
N PHE A 105 5.25 4.03 14.95
CA PHE A 105 4.59 3.06 14.09
C PHE A 105 3.93 3.73 12.87
N ILE A 106 4.20 3.24 11.68
CA ILE A 106 3.50 3.63 10.45
C ILE A 106 2.77 2.43 9.90
N TYR A 107 1.46 2.57 9.72
CA TYR A 107 0.60 1.54 9.16
C TYR A 107 0.10 1.92 7.77
N LEU A 108 0.25 1.00 6.82
CA LEU A 108 -0.32 1.13 5.47
C LEU A 108 -1.76 0.66 5.49
N SER A 109 -2.68 1.60 5.28
CA SER A 109 -4.10 1.34 5.09
C SER A 109 -4.50 1.51 3.62
N THR A 110 -5.78 1.59 3.31
CA THR A 110 -6.34 1.58 1.96
C THR A 110 -7.49 2.56 1.82
N ASP A 111 -7.73 3.03 0.61
CA ASP A 111 -8.95 3.75 0.21
C ASP A 111 -10.22 2.88 0.33
N TYR A 112 -10.11 1.55 0.39
CA TYR A 112 -11.23 0.62 0.56
C TYR A 112 -11.87 0.64 1.96
N VAL A 113 -11.39 1.49 2.87
CA VAL A 113 -12.10 1.81 4.12
C VAL A 113 -13.36 2.66 3.86
N PHE A 114 -13.52 3.21 2.65
CA PHE A 114 -14.65 4.00 2.21
C PHE A 114 -15.58 3.23 1.26
N ASP A 115 -16.84 3.64 1.20
CA ASP A 115 -17.86 3.03 0.33
C ASP A 115 -17.88 3.54 -1.12
N GLY A 116 -17.20 4.64 -1.39
CA GLY A 116 -17.10 5.22 -2.73
C GLY A 116 -18.33 6.05 -3.16
N THR A 117 -19.15 6.54 -2.23
CA THR A 117 -20.41 7.29 -2.53
C THR A 117 -20.26 8.80 -2.48
N THR A 118 -19.31 9.33 -1.68
CA THR A 118 -19.17 10.78 -1.42
C THR A 118 -17.73 11.30 -1.54
N PRO A 119 -17.00 11.02 -2.65
CA PRO A 119 -15.65 11.52 -2.85
C PRO A 119 -15.64 13.06 -3.08
N PRO A 120 -14.53 13.77 -2.77
CA PRO A 120 -13.30 13.25 -2.16
C PRO A 120 -13.45 13.03 -0.65
N TYR A 121 -12.81 11.95 -0.14
CA TYR A 121 -12.81 11.66 1.28
C TYR A 121 -11.70 12.42 2.00
N SER A 122 -12.07 13.23 3.00
CA SER A 122 -11.12 13.83 3.94
C SER A 122 -10.63 12.80 4.96
N ILE A 123 -9.58 13.15 5.71
CA ILE A 123 -9.06 12.28 6.79
C ILE A 123 -10.10 12.03 7.90
N ASP A 124 -11.06 12.96 8.07
CA ASP A 124 -12.13 12.91 9.08
C ASP A 124 -13.43 12.30 8.53
N ALA A 125 -13.45 11.89 7.25
CA ALA A 125 -14.63 11.28 6.66
C ALA A 125 -14.98 9.94 7.32
N GLY A 126 -16.28 9.69 7.49
CA GLY A 126 -16.78 8.41 8.01
C GLY A 126 -16.38 7.25 7.12
N THR A 127 -15.93 6.14 7.74
CA THR A 127 -15.54 4.92 7.04
C THR A 127 -16.70 3.95 6.92
N ALA A 128 -16.85 3.27 5.77
CA ALA A 128 -17.89 2.29 5.48
C ALA A 128 -17.41 1.24 4.46
N PRO A 129 -16.48 0.33 4.85
CA PRO A 129 -15.86 -0.61 3.92
C PRO A 129 -16.86 -1.64 3.37
N LEU A 130 -16.87 -1.85 2.05
CA LEU A 130 -17.81 -2.74 1.37
C LEU A 130 -17.43 -4.23 1.42
N ASN A 131 -16.13 -4.55 1.56
CA ASN A 131 -15.62 -5.93 1.50
C ASN A 131 -14.79 -6.28 2.73
N ALA A 132 -14.47 -7.58 2.90
CA ALA A 132 -13.72 -8.08 4.04
C ALA A 132 -12.31 -7.46 4.12
N TYR A 133 -11.63 -7.27 2.99
CA TYR A 133 -10.32 -6.61 2.97
C TYR A 133 -10.38 -5.20 3.56
N GLY A 134 -11.32 -4.36 3.10
CA GLY A 134 -11.50 -3.01 3.64
C GLY A 134 -11.82 -3.01 5.13
N ARG A 135 -12.70 -3.94 5.60
CA ARG A 135 -13.00 -4.11 7.03
C ARG A 135 -11.78 -4.50 7.85
N MET A 136 -10.96 -5.44 7.36
CA MET A 136 -9.73 -5.85 8.06
C MET A 136 -8.68 -4.72 8.09
N LYS A 137 -8.56 -3.94 7.01
CA LYS A 137 -7.66 -2.78 7.00
C LYS A 137 -8.12 -1.70 7.98
N LEU A 138 -9.44 -1.46 8.10
CA LEU A 138 -10.01 -0.56 9.10
C LEU A 138 -9.79 -1.09 10.52
N ALA A 139 -10.02 -2.38 10.77
CA ALA A 139 -9.72 -3.01 12.06
C ALA A 139 -8.22 -2.88 12.41
N GLY A 140 -7.33 -2.98 11.41
CA GLY A 140 -5.90 -2.70 11.58
C GLY A 140 -5.63 -1.24 12.01
N GLU A 141 -6.34 -0.25 11.45
CA GLU A 141 -6.25 1.14 11.92
C GLU A 141 -6.69 1.27 13.39
N ASP A 142 -7.77 0.57 13.79
CA ASP A 142 -8.32 0.64 15.13
C ASP A 142 -7.39 0.00 16.17
N VAL A 143 -6.78 -1.15 15.86
CA VAL A 143 -5.81 -1.78 16.78
C VAL A 143 -4.54 -0.93 16.94
N VAL A 144 -4.09 -0.23 15.88
CA VAL A 144 -2.98 0.71 16.01
C VAL A 144 -3.34 1.89 16.90
N ARG A 145 -4.51 2.53 16.71
CA ARG A 145 -4.99 3.61 17.58
C ARG A 145 -5.11 3.16 19.04
N ALA A 146 -5.65 1.96 19.28
CA ALA A 146 -5.79 1.39 20.62
C ALA A 146 -4.43 1.18 21.28
N ALA A 147 -3.44 0.64 20.57
CA ALA A 147 -2.09 0.42 21.10
C ALA A 147 -1.38 1.72 21.51
N PHE A 148 -1.68 2.82 20.83
CA PHE A 148 -1.07 4.13 21.10
C PHE A 148 -1.97 5.10 21.88
N ALA A 149 -3.16 4.69 22.36
CA ALA A 149 -4.13 5.57 23.02
C ALA A 149 -3.55 6.34 24.22
N GLY A 150 -2.63 5.72 24.99
CA GLY A 150 -1.97 6.36 26.13
C GLY A 150 -0.81 7.31 25.77
N ARG A 151 -0.42 7.39 24.50
CA ARG A 151 0.77 8.14 24.00
C ARG A 151 0.39 9.32 23.11
N GLY A 152 -0.86 9.35 22.64
CA GLY A 152 -1.36 10.35 21.70
C GLY A 152 -0.89 10.10 20.25
N ASP A 153 -1.47 10.87 19.32
CA ASP A 153 -1.29 10.66 17.87
C ASP A 153 0.14 10.93 17.36
N LYS A 154 1.00 11.54 18.16
CA LYS A 154 2.38 11.90 17.75
C LYS A 154 3.31 10.72 17.50
N ASP A 155 2.97 9.51 17.95
CA ASP A 155 3.85 8.35 17.90
C ASP A 155 3.44 7.32 16.84
N PHE A 156 2.33 7.53 16.13
CA PHE A 156 1.95 6.67 15.00
C PHE A 156 1.38 7.47 13.82
N ALA A 157 1.45 6.90 12.62
CA ALA A 157 0.76 7.40 11.45
C ALA A 157 0.06 6.26 10.69
N LEU A 158 -1.09 6.57 10.11
CA LEU A 158 -1.87 5.70 9.24
C LEU A 158 -1.87 6.35 7.86
N LEU A 159 -1.35 5.67 6.83
CA LEU A 159 -1.40 6.17 5.46
C LEU A 159 -2.40 5.34 4.65
N ARG A 160 -3.52 5.94 4.26
CA ARG A 160 -4.48 5.35 3.32
C ARG A 160 -4.01 5.60 1.90
N ILE A 161 -3.93 4.54 1.12
CA ILE A 161 -3.38 4.55 -0.25
C ILE A 161 -4.36 3.93 -1.23
N PRO A 162 -4.39 4.38 -2.49
CA PRO A 162 -5.17 3.77 -3.55
C PRO A 162 -4.43 2.58 -4.19
N ILE A 163 -4.93 2.10 -5.33
CA ILE A 163 -4.31 1.04 -6.12
C ILE A 163 -2.85 1.36 -6.47
N LEU A 164 -1.95 0.39 -6.26
CA LEU A 164 -0.51 0.54 -6.44
C LEU A 164 -0.03 -0.05 -7.76
N TYR A 165 1.00 0.56 -8.33
CA TYR A 165 1.82 0.01 -9.41
C TYR A 165 3.28 0.46 -9.27
N GLY A 166 4.19 -0.22 -9.93
CA GLY A 166 5.63 0.08 -9.89
C GLY A 166 6.42 -1.06 -10.48
N ARG A 167 7.74 -1.08 -10.26
CA ARG A 167 8.61 -2.15 -10.74
C ARG A 167 8.20 -3.49 -10.14
N VAL A 168 7.92 -4.46 -11.02
CA VAL A 168 7.46 -5.81 -10.66
C VAL A 168 8.47 -6.86 -11.10
N GLU A 169 8.51 -7.98 -10.38
CA GLU A 169 9.24 -9.17 -10.78
C GLU A 169 8.41 -10.00 -11.77
N THR A 170 7.09 -9.97 -11.60
CA THR A 170 6.12 -10.59 -12.52
C THR A 170 4.93 -9.64 -12.70
N LEU A 171 4.29 -9.68 -13.86
CA LEU A 171 3.13 -8.83 -14.16
C LEU A 171 1.93 -9.08 -13.22
N ALA A 172 1.86 -10.21 -12.53
CA ALA A 172 0.83 -10.54 -11.55
C ALA A 172 0.97 -9.81 -10.20
N GLU A 173 2.05 -9.06 -9.96
CA GLU A 173 2.27 -8.38 -8.66
C GLU A 173 1.39 -7.15 -8.45
N SER A 174 0.78 -6.59 -9.50
CA SER A 174 -0.06 -5.40 -9.41
C SER A 174 -1.27 -5.54 -10.33
N PRO A 175 -2.47 -5.10 -9.89
CA PRO A 175 -3.65 -5.07 -10.78
C PRO A 175 -3.44 -4.20 -12.03
N VAL A 176 -2.53 -3.23 -12.00
CA VAL A 176 -2.17 -2.42 -13.17
C VAL A 176 -1.30 -3.21 -14.14
N THR A 177 -0.29 -3.94 -13.63
CA THR A 177 0.57 -4.76 -14.50
C THR A 177 -0.12 -6.05 -14.97
N GLU A 178 -1.15 -6.53 -14.26
CA GLU A 178 -2.05 -7.60 -14.77
C GLU A 178 -2.81 -7.16 -16.03
N LEU A 179 -3.19 -5.88 -16.14
CA LEU A 179 -3.75 -5.35 -17.39
C LEU A 179 -2.72 -5.40 -18.53
N ALA A 180 -1.45 -5.08 -18.23
CA ALA A 180 -0.38 -5.20 -19.22
C ALA A 180 -0.18 -6.63 -19.71
N ALA A 181 -0.31 -7.64 -18.82
CA ALA A 181 -0.26 -9.03 -19.22
C ALA A 181 -1.37 -9.36 -20.24
N LYS A 182 -2.61 -8.91 -19.99
CA LYS A 182 -3.74 -9.10 -20.91
C LYS A 182 -3.52 -8.39 -22.25
N VAL A 183 -2.99 -7.19 -22.25
CA VAL A 183 -2.66 -6.46 -23.49
C VAL A 183 -1.60 -7.20 -24.30
N LEU A 184 -0.56 -7.73 -23.63
CA LEU A 184 0.51 -8.49 -24.28
C LEU A 184 0.05 -9.84 -24.86
N GLU A 185 -1.04 -10.42 -24.36
CA GLU A 185 -1.63 -11.63 -24.96
C GLU A 185 -2.16 -11.39 -26.39
N GLY A 186 -2.43 -10.14 -26.77
CA GLY A 186 -2.94 -9.81 -28.11
C GLY A 186 -4.30 -10.42 -28.43
N LYS A 187 -5.13 -10.66 -27.41
CA LYS A 187 -6.49 -11.25 -27.56
C LYS A 187 -7.55 -10.23 -27.14
N PRO A 188 -8.77 -10.29 -27.74
CA PRO A 188 -9.88 -9.47 -27.29
C PRO A 188 -10.21 -9.73 -25.82
N PHE A 189 -10.39 -8.65 -25.03
CA PHE A 189 -10.86 -8.74 -23.65
C PHE A 189 -11.70 -7.52 -23.25
N LYS A 190 -12.53 -7.70 -22.22
CA LYS A 190 -13.28 -6.62 -21.60
C LYS A 190 -12.50 -6.08 -20.39
N ALA A 191 -12.37 -4.76 -20.30
CA ALA A 191 -11.81 -4.07 -19.15
C ALA A 191 -12.89 -3.25 -18.46
N GLU A 192 -12.96 -3.34 -17.13
CA GLU A 192 -13.95 -2.63 -16.30
C GLU A 192 -13.82 -1.11 -16.51
N ASP A 193 -14.96 -0.48 -16.88
CA ASP A 193 -15.09 0.96 -17.10
C ASP A 193 -16.15 1.58 -16.17
N TRP A 194 -16.26 1.02 -14.97
CA TRP A 194 -17.27 1.42 -13.99
C TRP A 194 -16.72 2.24 -12.83
N ALA A 195 -15.57 1.84 -12.27
CA ALA A 195 -15.05 2.45 -11.07
C ALA A 195 -13.84 3.34 -11.34
N ALA A 196 -13.85 4.53 -10.74
CA ALA A 196 -12.70 5.42 -10.71
C ALA A 196 -11.55 4.80 -9.88
N ARG A 197 -10.34 4.90 -10.41
CA ARG A 197 -9.09 4.47 -9.77
C ARG A 197 -8.06 5.58 -9.85
N TYR A 198 -7.22 5.65 -8.84
CA TYR A 198 -6.17 6.66 -8.71
C TYR A 198 -4.83 5.96 -8.57
N PRO A 199 -4.28 5.39 -9.67
CA PRO A 199 -3.09 4.56 -9.59
C PRO A 199 -1.89 5.33 -9.01
N ALA A 200 -1.30 4.80 -7.94
CA ALA A 200 -0.18 5.39 -7.25
C ALA A 200 1.10 4.61 -7.52
N HIS A 201 2.15 5.30 -7.97
CA HIS A 201 3.46 4.68 -8.13
C HIS A 201 4.09 4.41 -6.77
N VAL A 202 4.63 3.21 -6.58
CA VAL A 202 5.18 2.78 -5.28
C VAL A 202 6.34 3.66 -4.80
N ASP A 203 7.14 4.22 -5.70
CA ASP A 203 8.24 5.11 -5.33
C ASP A 203 7.72 6.44 -4.78
N ASP A 204 6.61 6.97 -5.32
CA ASP A 204 5.96 8.16 -4.77
C ASP A 204 5.36 7.87 -3.37
N VAL A 205 4.73 6.70 -3.20
CA VAL A 205 4.18 6.29 -1.90
C VAL A 205 5.31 6.08 -0.89
N ALA A 206 6.42 5.45 -1.29
CA ALA A 206 7.58 5.24 -0.42
C ALA A 206 8.23 6.58 0.00
N ARG A 207 8.34 7.56 -0.92
CA ARG A 207 8.80 8.91 -0.60
C ARG A 207 7.86 9.63 0.37
N ALA A 208 6.54 9.49 0.20
CA ALA A 208 5.57 10.03 1.14
C ALA A 208 5.75 9.44 2.54
N LEU A 209 5.97 8.13 2.63
CA LEU A 209 6.22 7.45 3.89
C LEU A 209 7.55 7.87 4.54
N ALA A 210 8.59 8.12 3.74
CA ALA A 210 9.85 8.66 4.24
C ALA A 210 9.68 10.07 4.84
N VAL A 211 8.87 10.94 4.21
CA VAL A 211 8.52 12.26 4.75
C VAL A 211 7.76 12.13 6.07
N ILE A 212 6.74 11.27 6.13
CA ILE A 212 5.98 11.02 7.36
C ILE A 212 6.90 10.46 8.46
N ALA A 213 7.76 9.50 8.13
CA ALA A 213 8.73 8.91 9.06
C ALA A 213 9.67 9.96 9.67
N GLU A 214 10.20 10.84 8.84
CA GLU A 214 11.08 11.93 9.28
C GLU A 214 10.37 12.87 10.25
N GLN A 215 9.12 13.29 9.95
CA GLN A 215 8.33 14.16 10.82
C GLN A 215 7.98 13.48 12.16
N LEU A 216 7.57 12.21 12.12
CA LEU A 216 7.32 11.42 13.33
C LEU A 216 8.57 11.32 14.21
N MET A 217 9.72 11.02 13.61
CA MET A 217 10.97 10.84 14.36
C MET A 217 11.49 12.16 14.95
N LYS A 218 11.22 13.29 14.30
CA LYS A 218 11.50 14.62 14.85
C LYS A 218 10.54 15.00 15.98
N GLY A 219 9.45 14.26 16.20
CA GLY A 219 8.41 14.61 17.16
C GLY A 219 7.69 15.91 16.81
N ALA A 220 7.59 16.25 15.52
CA ALA A 220 6.97 17.48 15.06
C ALA A 220 5.49 17.52 15.48
N PRO A 221 4.96 18.69 15.91
CA PRO A 221 3.55 18.81 16.23
C PRO A 221 2.66 18.41 15.06
N GLY A 222 1.67 17.54 15.30
CA GLY A 222 0.76 17.05 14.27
C GLY A 222 1.38 16.06 13.28
N ALA A 223 2.58 15.51 13.57
CA ALA A 223 3.22 14.53 12.68
C ALA A 223 2.54 13.16 12.63
N GLY A 224 1.77 12.80 13.64
CA GLY A 224 1.07 11.53 13.71
C GLY A 224 -0.41 11.63 13.28
N GLY A 225 -1.11 10.51 13.31
CA GLY A 225 -2.51 10.39 12.90
C GLY A 225 -2.70 9.96 11.45
N ILE A 226 -3.85 10.29 10.85
CA ILE A 226 -4.22 9.79 9.51
C ILE A 226 -3.67 10.70 8.41
N TYR A 227 -3.13 10.07 7.37
CA TYR A 227 -2.74 10.68 6.09
C TYR A 227 -3.41 9.95 4.94
N HIS A 228 -3.66 10.68 3.86
CA HIS A 228 -4.10 10.14 2.58
C HIS A 228 -3.04 10.40 1.50
N PHE A 229 -2.85 9.43 0.62
CA PHE A 229 -2.07 9.60 -0.60
C PHE A 229 -2.99 9.68 -1.81
N ALA A 230 -2.78 10.66 -2.67
CA ALA A 230 -3.46 10.79 -3.96
C ALA A 230 -2.44 11.07 -5.08
N SER A 231 -2.54 10.33 -6.18
CA SER A 231 -1.67 10.52 -7.36
C SER A 231 -2.07 11.73 -8.22
N GLY A 232 -3.32 12.20 -8.07
CA GLY A 232 -3.87 13.30 -8.86
C GLY A 232 -4.42 12.91 -10.24
N GLU A 233 -4.24 11.66 -10.70
CA GLU A 233 -4.73 11.17 -11.99
C GLU A 233 -5.81 10.10 -11.78
N GLN A 234 -6.95 10.28 -12.48
CA GLN A 234 -8.09 9.37 -12.42
C GLN A 234 -8.17 8.53 -13.68
N PHE A 235 -8.40 7.23 -13.51
CA PHE A 235 -8.64 6.27 -14.59
C PHE A 235 -9.74 5.30 -14.20
N THR A 236 -10.30 4.57 -15.18
CA THR A 236 -10.90 3.26 -14.99
C THR A 236 -9.88 2.17 -15.37
N LYS A 237 -10.18 0.91 -15.13
CA LYS A 237 -9.30 -0.16 -15.65
C LYS A 237 -9.22 -0.14 -17.17
N TYR A 238 -10.34 0.20 -17.85
CA TYR A 238 -10.36 0.39 -19.29
C TYR A 238 -9.43 1.53 -19.71
N GLY A 239 -9.54 2.70 -19.10
CA GLY A 239 -8.65 3.83 -19.37
C GLY A 239 -7.17 3.51 -19.14
N MET A 240 -6.85 2.79 -18.05
CA MET A 240 -5.47 2.31 -17.81
C MET A 240 -5.00 1.33 -18.90
N ALA A 241 -5.87 0.41 -19.34
CA ALA A 241 -5.53 -0.55 -20.39
C ALA A 241 -5.25 0.12 -21.74
N LEU A 242 -5.98 1.19 -22.09
CA LEU A 242 -5.71 1.98 -23.31
C LEU A 242 -4.33 2.67 -23.26
N VAL A 243 -3.97 3.29 -22.13
CA VAL A 243 -2.63 3.88 -21.95
C VAL A 243 -1.54 2.82 -22.04
N ILE A 244 -1.77 1.65 -21.45
CA ILE A 244 -0.84 0.52 -21.53
C ILE A 244 -0.69 0.03 -22.98
N ALA A 245 -1.80 -0.10 -23.72
CA ALA A 245 -1.77 -0.52 -25.13
C ALA A 245 -0.99 0.46 -25.99
N GLU A 246 -1.20 1.76 -25.83
CA GLU A 246 -0.43 2.82 -26.52
C GLU A 246 1.07 2.68 -26.23
N ILE A 247 1.46 2.54 -24.95
CA ILE A 247 2.86 2.40 -24.55
C ILE A 247 3.51 1.14 -25.14
N LEU A 248 2.76 0.03 -25.21
CA LEU A 248 3.26 -1.23 -25.75
C LEU A 248 3.19 -1.31 -27.29
N GLY A 249 2.52 -0.37 -27.94
CA GLY A 249 2.25 -0.44 -29.40
C GLY A 249 1.26 -1.56 -29.77
N ALA A 250 0.37 -1.91 -28.85
CA ALA A 250 -0.62 -2.99 -29.05
C ALA A 250 -1.92 -2.42 -29.65
N ASP A 251 -2.71 -3.32 -30.28
CA ASP A 251 -3.99 -2.96 -30.88
C ASP A 251 -5.06 -2.68 -29.83
N ALA A 252 -5.35 -1.40 -29.60
CA ALA A 252 -6.36 -0.95 -28.64
C ALA A 252 -7.79 -1.39 -29.02
N SER A 253 -8.07 -1.75 -30.27
CA SER A 253 -9.39 -2.22 -30.72
C SER A 253 -9.78 -3.57 -30.09
N LEU A 254 -8.81 -4.32 -29.59
CA LEU A 254 -9.02 -5.55 -28.85
C LEU A 254 -9.54 -5.35 -27.42
N ILE A 255 -9.52 -4.10 -26.91
CA ILE A 255 -9.93 -3.76 -25.56
C ILE A 255 -11.31 -3.12 -25.61
N THR A 256 -12.30 -3.74 -25.01
CA THR A 256 -13.67 -3.22 -24.98
C THR A 256 -14.06 -2.81 -23.56
N PRO A 257 -14.79 -1.67 -23.36
CA PRO A 257 -15.22 -1.27 -22.03
C PRO A 257 -16.32 -2.20 -21.48
N ASP A 258 -16.26 -2.48 -20.18
CA ASP A 258 -17.35 -3.09 -19.42
C ASP A 258 -17.89 -2.07 -18.41
N PRO A 259 -19.08 -1.49 -18.64
CA PRO A 259 -19.66 -0.48 -17.77
C PRO A 259 -20.29 -1.05 -16.48
N ASN A 260 -20.23 -2.35 -16.30
CA ASN A 260 -20.83 -3.02 -15.15
C ASN A 260 -19.86 -3.08 -13.97
N PRO A 261 -20.36 -3.08 -12.70
CA PRO A 261 -19.53 -3.37 -11.55
C PRO A 261 -18.89 -4.76 -11.69
N PRO A 262 -17.63 -4.92 -11.27
CA PRO A 262 -16.94 -6.20 -11.38
C PRO A 262 -17.61 -7.27 -10.50
N ALA A 263 -17.58 -8.52 -10.97
CA ALA A 263 -17.99 -9.67 -10.17
C ALA A 263 -17.01 -9.92 -9.01
N GLY A 264 -17.45 -10.69 -8.02
CA GLY A 264 -16.66 -11.04 -6.82
C GLY A 264 -16.88 -10.07 -5.66
N ALA A 265 -15.86 -9.88 -4.84
CA ALA A 265 -15.94 -9.00 -3.68
C ALA A 265 -16.42 -7.57 -4.08
N PRO A 266 -17.41 -6.98 -3.38
CA PRO A 266 -17.86 -5.63 -3.68
C PRO A 266 -16.73 -4.62 -3.64
N ARG A 267 -16.69 -3.71 -4.62
CA ARG A 267 -15.65 -2.66 -4.69
C ARG A 267 -16.30 -1.29 -4.75
N PRO A 268 -15.74 -0.29 -4.06
CA PRO A 268 -16.26 1.07 -4.13
C PRO A 268 -16.12 1.63 -5.54
N LYS A 269 -17.07 2.52 -5.90
CA LYS A 269 -17.09 3.14 -7.23
C LYS A 269 -16.05 4.24 -7.37
N ASP A 270 -15.94 5.11 -6.38
CA ASP A 270 -14.97 6.23 -6.38
C ASP A 270 -14.49 6.53 -4.96
N CYS A 271 -13.25 6.15 -4.66
CA CYS A 271 -12.61 6.43 -3.38
C CYS A 271 -11.51 7.49 -3.51
N ARG A 272 -11.77 8.57 -4.25
CA ARG A 272 -10.82 9.69 -4.31
C ARG A 272 -10.52 10.21 -2.92
N LEU A 273 -9.23 10.26 -2.58
CA LEU A 273 -8.72 10.69 -1.30
C LEU A 273 -8.30 12.17 -1.35
N ASP A 274 -8.60 12.92 -0.31
CA ASP A 274 -8.03 14.25 -0.08
C ASP A 274 -6.66 14.11 0.59
N ALA A 275 -5.60 14.45 -0.13
CA ALA A 275 -4.21 14.39 0.34
C ALA A 275 -3.69 15.73 0.88
N SER A 276 -4.54 16.69 1.19
CA SER A 276 -4.15 18.04 1.63
C SER A 276 -3.21 18.03 2.82
N ARG A 277 -3.43 17.13 3.78
CA ARG A 277 -2.56 16.97 4.95
C ARG A 277 -1.13 16.52 4.58
N LEU A 278 -0.99 15.61 3.63
CA LEU A 278 0.31 15.17 3.13
C LEU A 278 0.99 16.28 2.33
N ALA A 279 0.21 17.02 1.53
CA ALA A 279 0.70 18.19 0.79
C ALA A 279 1.20 19.30 1.72
N ALA A 280 0.58 19.49 2.91
CA ALA A 280 1.03 20.46 3.92
C ALA A 280 2.43 20.11 4.49
N LEU A 281 2.89 18.86 4.38
CA LEU A 281 4.27 18.46 4.68
C LEU A 281 5.26 18.77 3.53
N GLY A 282 4.80 19.43 2.47
CA GLY A 282 5.61 19.71 1.28
C GLY A 282 5.73 18.53 0.30
N PHE A 283 4.96 17.48 0.49
CA PHE A 283 4.99 16.33 -0.41
C PHE A 283 4.12 16.54 -1.64
N VAL A 284 4.68 16.25 -2.82
CA VAL A 284 3.97 16.23 -4.10
C VAL A 284 4.34 14.96 -4.86
N PRO A 285 3.36 14.18 -5.37
CA PRO A 285 3.63 13.09 -6.29
C PRO A 285 4.36 13.60 -7.54
N ARG A 286 5.30 12.83 -8.06
CA ARG A 286 6.15 13.24 -9.21
C ARG A 286 5.94 12.37 -10.43
N ILE A 287 5.48 11.15 -10.25
CA ILE A 287 5.42 10.15 -11.32
C ILE A 287 4.01 10.13 -11.90
N ARG A 288 3.87 10.61 -13.14
CA ARG A 288 2.63 10.50 -13.89
C ARG A 288 2.40 9.06 -14.32
N PHE A 289 1.13 8.67 -14.43
CA PHE A 289 0.76 7.29 -14.73
C PHE A 289 1.44 6.75 -16.01
N ALA A 290 1.34 7.48 -17.11
CA ALA A 290 1.94 7.06 -18.38
C ALA A 290 3.47 6.91 -18.31
N ASP A 291 4.15 7.79 -17.59
CA ASP A 291 5.62 7.75 -17.46
C ASP A 291 6.05 6.57 -16.57
N GLY A 292 5.39 6.38 -15.45
CA GLY A 292 5.64 5.24 -14.57
C GLY A 292 5.36 3.89 -15.24
N VAL A 293 4.24 3.78 -15.98
CA VAL A 293 3.92 2.56 -16.75
C VAL A 293 4.98 2.30 -17.81
N ARG A 294 5.45 3.34 -18.53
CA ARG A 294 6.51 3.19 -19.54
C ARG A 294 7.81 2.65 -18.95
N GLU A 295 8.20 3.14 -17.77
CA GLU A 295 9.36 2.64 -17.02
C GLU A 295 9.16 1.19 -16.59
N VAL A 296 8.03 0.90 -15.93
CA VAL A 296 7.70 -0.43 -15.37
C VAL A 296 7.65 -1.50 -16.45
N LEU A 297 7.08 -1.19 -17.62
CA LEU A 297 6.91 -2.14 -18.72
C LEU A 297 8.12 -2.21 -19.66
N GLY A 298 9.12 -1.36 -19.51
CA GLY A 298 10.33 -1.42 -20.31
C GLY A 298 10.95 -2.82 -20.45
N PRO A 299 11.13 -3.58 -19.35
CA PRO A 299 11.66 -4.95 -19.40
C PRO A 299 10.77 -5.98 -20.10
N PHE A 300 9.47 -5.71 -20.24
CA PHE A 300 8.46 -6.62 -20.80
C PHE A 300 8.09 -6.27 -22.27
N ARG A 301 8.67 -5.21 -22.81
CA ARG A 301 8.51 -4.92 -24.25
C ARG A 301 9.23 -5.99 -25.05
N THR A 302 8.50 -6.75 -25.86
CA THR A 302 9.10 -7.56 -26.92
C THR A 302 9.83 -6.64 -27.89
N ARG A 303 11.12 -6.93 -28.13
CA ARG A 303 11.92 -6.27 -29.18
C ARG A 303 11.39 -6.63 -30.56
#